data_06b9debe4bca2c5c0069f0e1e7edd0f7
#
_entry.id   06b9debe4bca2c5c0069f0e1e7edd0f7
#
_cell.length_a   1.000
_cell.length_b   1.000
_cell.length_c   1.000
_cell.angle_alpha   90.00
_cell.angle_beta   90.00
_cell.angle_gamma   90.00
#
_symmetry.space_group_name_H-M   'P 1'
#
loop_
_entity.id
_entity.type
_entity.pdbx_description
1 polymer ?
#
loop_
_entity_poly.entity_id
_entity_poly.type
_entity_poly.pdbx_seq_one_letter_code
_entity_poly.pdbx_strand_id
1 'polypeptide(L)'
;MSENRSMQYAEILSKLIKVETISSREDKDISKFIGFHEVLREVYPNLFKTLECEVIDGSLLLKWKGTDSSLKPVMLMNHHDVVEASGEWTPPPFSGAIADGKVWGRGTLD
;
A
#
# COMPACT_ATOMS: atom_id res chain seq x y z
N MET A 1 0.10 20.12 10.07
CA MET A 1 0.62 18.76 10.37
C MET A 1 1.99 18.90 10.98
N SER A 2 2.27 18.24 12.09
CA SER A 2 3.59 18.32 12.73
C SER A 2 4.64 17.60 11.87
N GLU A 3 5.90 18.02 11.96
CA GLU A 3 7.02 17.36 11.27
C GLU A 3 7.10 15.87 11.63
N ASN A 4 6.84 15.54 12.91
CA ASN A 4 6.82 14.16 13.38
C ASN A 4 5.79 13.30 12.63
N ARG A 5 4.58 13.80 12.42
CA ARG A 5 3.54 13.09 11.69
C ARG A 5 3.90 12.92 10.21
N SER A 6 4.46 13.95 9.60
CA SER A 6 4.91 13.88 8.19
C SER A 6 5.99 12.82 8.02
N MET A 7 6.95 12.74 8.96
CA MET A 7 7.98 11.72 8.92
C MET A 7 7.40 10.31 9.12
N GLN A 8 6.44 10.15 10.03
CA GLN A 8 5.76 8.86 10.23
C GLN A 8 5.08 8.38 8.95
N TYR A 9 4.39 9.27 8.24
CA TYR A 9 3.75 8.95 6.98
C TYR A 9 4.77 8.59 5.89
N ALA A 10 5.88 9.31 5.83
CA ALA A 10 6.97 9.02 4.90
C ALA A 10 7.59 7.64 5.16
N GLU A 11 7.81 7.29 6.42
CA GLU A 11 8.34 5.98 6.81
C GLU A 11 7.38 4.84 6.45
N ILE A 12 6.08 5.03 6.66
CA ILE A 12 5.06 4.04 6.27
C ILE A 12 5.06 3.86 4.75
N LEU A 13 5.01 4.94 4.00
CA LEU A 13 5.05 4.88 2.54
C LEU A 13 6.34 4.20 2.04
N SER A 14 7.47 4.54 2.65
CA SER A 14 8.76 3.91 2.33
C SER A 14 8.70 2.39 2.47
N LYS A 15 8.14 1.89 3.57
CA LYS A 15 7.99 0.45 3.80
C LYS A 15 7.11 -0.22 2.74
N LEU A 16 6.03 0.44 2.34
CA LEU A 16 5.12 -0.07 1.31
C LEU A 16 5.78 -0.09 -0.07
N ILE A 17 6.55 0.95 -0.42
CA ILE A 17 7.25 1.06 -1.69
C ILE A 17 8.32 -0.04 -1.87
N LYS A 18 8.91 -0.52 -0.79
CA LYS A 18 9.91 -1.59 -0.84
C LYS A 18 9.38 -2.94 -1.31
N VAL A 19 8.07 -3.13 -1.28
CA VAL A 19 7.44 -4.34 -1.82
C VAL A 19 7.25 -4.17 -3.32
N GLU A 20 7.85 -5.06 -4.11
CA GLU A 20 7.80 -4.99 -5.57
C GLU A 20 6.48 -5.55 -6.11
N THR A 21 5.42 -4.77 -6.03
CA THR A 21 4.07 -5.17 -6.43
C THR A 21 3.80 -4.99 -7.93
N ILE A 22 4.78 -5.32 -8.75
CA ILE A 22 4.65 -5.24 -10.21
C ILE A 22 3.60 -6.26 -10.68
N SER A 23 2.58 -5.79 -11.40
CA SER A 23 1.57 -6.65 -12.01
C SER A 23 1.86 -6.84 -13.50
N SER A 24 1.55 -8.03 -14.00
CA SER A 24 1.57 -8.31 -15.43
C SER A 24 0.45 -9.29 -15.79
N ARG A 25 0.05 -9.27 -17.06
CA ARG A 25 -1.00 -10.18 -17.54
C ARG A 25 -0.54 -11.63 -17.58
N GLU A 26 0.75 -11.85 -17.68
CA GLU A 26 1.36 -13.18 -17.84
C GLU A 26 1.70 -13.81 -16.49
N ASP A 27 2.06 -13.00 -15.51
CA ASP A 27 2.41 -13.48 -14.18
C ASP A 27 1.16 -13.59 -13.31
N LYS A 28 0.81 -14.83 -12.95
CA LYS A 28 -0.35 -15.12 -12.09
C LYS A 28 0.03 -15.33 -10.62
N ASP A 29 1.30 -15.16 -10.27
CA ASP A 29 1.76 -15.28 -8.89
C ASP A 29 1.31 -14.07 -8.06
N ILE A 30 0.47 -14.32 -7.06
CA ILE A 30 -0.06 -13.27 -6.17
C ILE A 30 0.73 -13.13 -4.87
N SER A 31 1.82 -13.89 -4.69
CA SER A 31 2.56 -13.90 -3.42
C SER A 31 3.11 -12.52 -3.04
N LYS A 32 3.52 -11.73 -4.01
CA LYS A 32 3.98 -10.35 -3.79
C LYS A 32 2.87 -9.45 -3.21
N PHE A 33 1.63 -9.63 -3.65
CA PHE A 33 0.49 -8.88 -3.12
C PHE A 33 0.13 -9.34 -1.71
N ILE A 34 0.20 -10.62 -1.43
CA ILE A 34 0.03 -11.15 -0.08
C ILE A 34 1.13 -10.62 0.84
N GLY A 35 2.37 -10.57 0.36
CA GLY A 35 3.48 -9.94 1.09
C GLY A 35 3.25 -8.46 1.37
N PHE A 36 2.67 -7.73 0.42
CA PHE A 36 2.27 -6.34 0.62
C PHE A 36 1.22 -6.22 1.73
N HIS A 37 0.24 -7.12 1.77
CA HIS A 37 -0.78 -7.13 2.84
C HIS A 37 -0.15 -7.34 4.22
N GLU A 38 0.91 -8.15 4.32
CA GLU A 38 1.63 -8.35 5.58
C GLU A 38 2.29 -7.04 6.06
N VAL A 39 2.88 -6.28 5.13
CA VAL A 39 3.45 -4.96 5.45
C VAL A 39 2.35 -3.99 5.89
N LEU A 40 1.18 -4.00 5.22
CA LEU A 40 0.03 -3.19 5.65
C LEU A 40 -0.39 -3.52 7.08
N ARG A 41 -0.45 -4.80 7.45
CA ARG A 41 -0.77 -5.21 8.83
C ARG A 41 0.24 -4.71 9.84
N GLU A 42 1.50 -4.69 9.46
CA GLU A 42 2.59 -4.20 10.32
C GLU A 42 2.50 -2.70 10.55
N VAL A 43 2.24 -1.91 9.48
CA VAL A 43 2.23 -0.44 9.57
C VAL A 43 0.91 0.14 10.03
N TYR A 44 -0.20 -0.61 9.87
CA TYR A 44 -1.54 -0.19 10.30
C TYR A 44 -2.22 -1.25 11.18
N PRO A 45 -1.64 -1.62 12.32
CA PRO A 45 -2.16 -2.73 13.13
C PRO A 45 -3.59 -2.47 13.64
N ASN A 46 -3.93 -1.23 13.98
CA ASN A 46 -5.26 -0.90 14.49
C ASN A 46 -6.36 -1.05 13.42
N LEU A 47 -6.03 -0.79 12.16
CA LEU A 47 -6.94 -0.97 11.05
C LEU A 47 -7.40 -2.42 10.96
N PHE A 48 -6.47 -3.36 11.02
CA PHE A 48 -6.76 -4.79 10.90
C PHE A 48 -7.37 -5.41 12.16
N LYS A 49 -7.26 -4.74 13.31
CA LYS A 49 -7.98 -5.14 14.53
C LYS A 49 -9.43 -4.70 14.50
N THR A 50 -9.73 -3.59 13.85
CA THR A 50 -11.05 -2.95 13.88
C THR A 50 -11.92 -3.38 12.70
N LEU A 51 -11.35 -3.54 11.52
CA LEU A 51 -12.08 -3.83 10.28
C LEU A 51 -12.14 -5.32 10.00
N GLU A 52 -13.24 -5.75 9.39
CA GLU A 52 -13.31 -7.09 8.79
C GLU A 52 -12.47 -7.09 7.52
N CYS A 53 -11.61 -8.11 7.37
CA CYS A 53 -10.64 -8.19 6.28
C CYS A 53 -10.86 -9.46 5.48
N GLU A 54 -10.94 -9.34 4.16
CA GLU A 54 -11.04 -10.44 3.22
C GLU A 54 -10.01 -10.26 2.10
N VAL A 55 -9.33 -11.34 1.74
CA VAL A 55 -8.39 -11.36 0.62
C VAL A 55 -9.02 -12.09 -0.55
N ILE A 56 -9.09 -11.45 -1.70
CA ILE A 56 -9.69 -11.98 -2.92
C ILE A 56 -8.66 -11.86 -4.04
N ASP A 57 -8.06 -12.99 -4.42
CA ASP A 57 -7.09 -13.08 -5.53
C ASP A 57 -5.99 -12.00 -5.49
N GLY A 58 -5.42 -11.75 -4.31
CA GLY A 58 -4.39 -10.73 -4.14
C GLY A 58 -4.92 -9.32 -3.88
N SER A 59 -6.22 -9.13 -3.95
CA SER A 59 -6.87 -7.87 -3.55
C SER A 59 -7.30 -7.93 -2.10
N LEU A 60 -7.36 -6.78 -1.45
CA LEU A 60 -7.72 -6.67 -0.05
C LEU A 60 -9.01 -5.88 0.07
N LEU A 61 -10.01 -6.49 0.71
CA LEU A 61 -11.28 -5.84 1.03
C LEU A 61 -11.37 -5.64 2.54
N LEU A 62 -11.49 -4.39 2.95
CA LEU A 62 -11.67 -4.00 4.35
C LEU A 62 -13.07 -3.42 4.54
N LYS A 63 -13.80 -3.93 5.52
CA LYS A 63 -15.15 -3.48 5.83
C LYS A 63 -15.21 -2.87 7.22
N TRP A 64 -15.62 -1.62 7.28
CA TRP A 64 -15.91 -0.94 8.52
C TRP A 64 -17.42 -0.80 8.65
N LYS A 65 -17.97 -1.60 9.54
CA LYS A 65 -19.42 -1.63 9.76
C LYS A 65 -19.90 -0.33 10.41
N GLY A 66 -20.87 0.31 9.78
CA GLY A 66 -21.50 1.50 10.31
C GLY A 66 -22.50 1.20 11.43
N THR A 67 -23.02 2.26 12.04
CA THR A 67 -24.00 2.18 13.14
C THR A 67 -25.43 2.12 12.65
N ASP A 68 -25.70 2.48 11.39
CA ASP A 68 -27.04 2.47 10.79
C ASP A 68 -27.03 1.63 9.50
N SER A 69 -27.53 0.41 9.59
CA SER A 69 -27.54 -0.55 8.48
C SER A 69 -28.55 -0.18 7.36
N SER A 70 -29.43 0.79 7.59
CA SER A 70 -30.36 1.28 6.55
C SER A 70 -29.67 2.17 5.52
N LEU A 71 -28.51 2.73 5.86
CA LEU A 71 -27.72 3.56 4.97
C LEU A 71 -26.88 2.70 4.01
N LYS A 72 -26.74 3.20 2.79
CA LYS A 72 -25.89 2.55 1.79
C LYS A 72 -24.42 2.72 2.16
N PRO A 73 -23.58 1.73 1.83
CA PRO A 73 -22.13 1.85 2.10
C PRO A 73 -21.46 2.88 1.20
N VAL A 74 -20.38 3.46 1.70
CA VAL A 74 -19.44 4.24 0.93
C VAL A 74 -18.23 3.36 0.61
N MET A 75 -17.81 3.34 -0.64
CA MET A 75 -16.62 2.58 -1.06
C MET A 75 -15.48 3.53 -1.37
N LEU A 76 -14.33 3.31 -0.75
CA LEU A 76 -13.07 3.97 -1.06
C LEU A 76 -12.18 2.95 -1.75
N MET A 77 -11.68 3.28 -2.92
CA MET A 77 -10.86 2.36 -3.72
C MET A 77 -9.54 3.00 -4.09
N ASN A 78 -8.50 2.18 -4.06
CA ASN A 78 -7.22 2.48 -4.68
C ASN A 78 -6.61 1.17 -5.17
N HIS A 79 -5.49 1.25 -5.87
CA HIS A 79 -4.74 0.06 -6.27
C HIS A 79 -3.39 0.03 -5.57
N HIS A 80 -2.85 -1.16 -5.40
CA HIS A 80 -1.53 -1.35 -4.80
C HIS A 80 -0.52 -2.03 -5.73
N ASP A 81 -0.94 -2.36 -6.93
CA ASP A 81 -0.03 -2.82 -7.96
C ASP A 81 0.64 -1.65 -8.67
N VAL A 82 1.80 -1.90 -9.24
CA VAL A 82 2.56 -0.92 -9.99
C VAL A 82 3.02 -1.52 -11.31
N VAL A 83 3.35 -0.65 -12.26
CA VAL A 83 3.94 -1.06 -13.52
C VAL A 83 5.45 -1.28 -13.36
N GLU A 84 6.01 -2.00 -14.31
CA GLU A 84 7.44 -2.27 -14.36
C GLU A 84 8.25 -0.96 -14.36
N ALA A 85 9.40 -0.99 -13.67
CA ALA A 85 10.35 0.10 -13.63
C ALA A 85 11.56 -0.28 -14.46
N SER A 86 11.67 0.25 -15.67
CA SER A 86 12.79 0.01 -16.57
C SER A 86 13.76 1.19 -16.60
N GLY A 87 14.97 0.96 -17.10
CA GLY A 87 16.00 1.99 -17.21
C GLY A 87 16.76 2.22 -15.90
N GLU A 88 17.55 3.29 -15.88
CA GLU A 88 18.33 3.66 -14.72
C GLU A 88 17.52 4.57 -13.78
N TRP A 89 17.51 4.21 -12.51
CA TRP A 89 16.82 4.98 -11.46
C TRP A 89 17.82 5.33 -10.35
N THR A 90 17.81 6.60 -9.95
CA THR A 90 18.60 7.07 -8.82
C THR A 90 17.71 7.94 -7.95
N PRO A 91 17.33 7.50 -6.72
CA PRO A 91 17.62 6.18 -6.11
C PRO A 91 16.89 5.01 -6.82
N PRO A 92 17.23 3.75 -6.50
CA PRO A 92 16.58 2.59 -7.11
C PRO A 92 15.06 2.60 -6.93
N PRO A 93 14.29 2.03 -7.88
CA PRO A 93 12.82 2.21 -7.92
C PRO A 93 12.06 1.63 -6.74
N PHE A 94 12.61 0.63 -6.05
CA PHE A 94 11.96 0.02 -4.88
C PHE A 94 12.79 0.20 -3.60
N SER A 95 13.64 1.21 -3.56
CA SER A 95 14.45 1.51 -2.37
C SER A 95 13.64 2.14 -1.23
N GLY A 96 12.57 2.85 -1.56
CA GLY A 96 11.81 3.62 -0.59
C GLY A 96 12.63 4.75 0.04
N ALA A 97 13.63 5.28 -0.66
CA ALA A 97 14.52 6.30 -0.12
C ALA A 97 13.76 7.54 0.32
N ILE A 98 14.09 8.05 1.51
CA ILE A 98 13.57 9.32 2.04
C ILE A 98 14.72 10.31 1.99
N ALA A 99 14.65 11.27 1.09
CA ALA A 99 15.71 12.25 0.87
C ALA A 99 15.12 13.52 0.28
N ASP A 100 15.70 14.66 0.62
CA ASP A 100 15.31 15.99 0.10
C ASP A 100 13.83 16.30 0.31
N GLY A 101 13.27 15.88 1.44
CA GLY A 101 11.86 16.12 1.78
C GLY A 101 10.88 15.29 0.95
N LYS A 102 11.33 14.19 0.33
CA LYS A 102 10.53 13.36 -0.58
C LYS A 102 10.73 11.88 -0.28
N VAL A 103 9.73 11.08 -0.63
CA VAL A 103 9.85 9.62 -0.72
C VAL A 103 10.00 9.27 -2.20
N TRP A 104 11.03 8.48 -2.50
CA TRP A 104 11.42 8.14 -3.88
C TRP A 104 11.07 6.69 -4.20
N GLY A 105 10.48 6.48 -5.35
CA GLY A 105 10.26 5.13 -5.84
C GLY A 105 9.06 4.99 -6.76
N ARG A 106 8.98 3.83 -7.41
CA ARG A 106 7.83 3.44 -8.21
C ARG A 106 6.62 3.25 -7.30
N GLY A 107 5.50 3.90 -7.62
CA GLY A 107 4.28 3.79 -6.82
C GLY A 107 4.10 4.88 -5.77
N THR A 108 5.04 5.83 -5.63
CA THR A 108 4.90 6.92 -4.65
C THR A 108 3.76 7.86 -4.99
N LEU A 109 3.42 8.00 -6.25
CA LEU A 109 2.31 8.82 -6.73
C LEU A 109 1.23 8.00 -7.44
N ASP A 110 1.64 6.90 -8.09
CA ASP A 110 0.72 6.02 -8.81
C ASP A 110 1.34 4.63 -9.03
#